data_43597c4f59f55596736cefead4f091f2
#
_entry.id   43597c4f59f55596736cefead4f091f2
#
_cell.length_a   1.000
_cell.length_b   1.000
_cell.length_c   1.000
_cell.angle_alpha   90.00
_cell.angle_beta   90.00
_cell.angle_gamma   90.00
#
_symmetry.space_group_name_H-M   'P 1'
#
loop_
_entity.id
_entity.type
_entity.pdbx_description
1 polymer ?
#
loop_
_entity_poly.entity_id
_entity_poly.type
_entity_poly.pdbx_seq_one_letter_code
_entity_poly.pdbx_strand_id
1 'polypeptide(L)'
;MSDGVRRAGQKAVCGLVNLVFPDECRVCNEPLREVSRIPVCSRCLKEPEPLQAEFFCVTCRAPFVSRYPLDETGRCALCRLGLNGFDAVYSFGTYDGTLRKLIHLFKFQGVRPLQKVFGGFLAQVLPREQRFDAIVPMPLHWRRRWQRGFNQSDLLAREIARRWGVPVRRVARRLRSTPPQAGLTSAQRRKNVQGAFQAKARLDGMRILLVDDVLTTGATAGACARALKRAGAAHVSLLALARRDRRDRWLNVEDEAWPRTA
;
A
#
# COMPACT_ATOMS: atom_id res chain seq x y z
N MET A 1 1.34 -37.58 -23.79
CA MET A 1 1.13 -38.36 -22.53
C MET A 1 2.20 -38.17 -21.47
N SER A 2 3.27 -37.39 -21.66
CA SER A 2 4.39 -37.23 -20.71
C SER A 2 4.22 -36.14 -19.63
N ASP A 3 3.38 -35.15 -19.82
CA ASP A 3 3.21 -34.04 -18.83
C ASP A 3 2.30 -34.41 -17.64
N GLY A 4 1.35 -35.31 -17.81
CA GLY A 4 0.46 -35.76 -16.73
C GLY A 4 1.17 -36.60 -15.69
N VAL A 5 2.11 -37.45 -16.08
CA VAL A 5 2.86 -38.35 -15.19
C VAL A 5 3.89 -37.56 -14.36
N ARG A 6 4.54 -36.53 -14.94
CA ARG A 6 5.46 -35.65 -14.21
C ARG A 6 4.73 -34.80 -13.14
N ARG A 7 3.51 -34.33 -13.43
CA ARG A 7 2.70 -33.58 -12.44
C ARG A 7 2.18 -34.47 -11.31
N ALA A 8 1.82 -35.73 -11.58
CA ALA A 8 1.39 -36.65 -10.55
C ALA A 8 2.54 -37.07 -9.63
N GLY A 9 3.73 -37.34 -10.17
CA GLY A 9 4.93 -37.66 -9.39
C GLY A 9 5.39 -36.50 -8.49
N GLN A 10 5.36 -35.26 -8.99
CA GLN A 10 5.67 -34.08 -8.18
C GLN A 10 4.68 -33.86 -7.03
N LYS A 11 3.39 -34.14 -7.26
CA LYS A 11 2.37 -34.03 -6.17
C LYS A 11 2.56 -35.11 -5.11
N ALA A 12 2.94 -36.32 -5.47
CA ALA A 12 3.18 -37.42 -4.54
C ALA A 12 4.43 -37.19 -3.67
N VAL A 13 5.53 -36.72 -4.26
CA VAL A 13 6.76 -36.36 -3.51
C VAL A 13 6.51 -35.14 -2.60
N CYS A 14 5.78 -34.13 -3.05
CA CYS A 14 5.37 -33.01 -2.21
C CYS A 14 4.46 -33.43 -1.06
N GLY A 15 3.57 -34.41 -1.26
CA GLY A 15 2.72 -34.96 -0.19
C GLY A 15 3.52 -35.68 0.89
N LEU A 16 4.54 -36.45 0.53
CA LEU A 16 5.43 -37.11 1.49
C LEU A 16 6.31 -36.13 2.26
N VAL A 17 6.85 -35.11 1.63
CA VAL A 17 7.64 -34.06 2.29
C VAL A 17 6.80 -33.27 3.28
N ASN A 18 5.54 -32.94 2.95
CA ASN A 18 4.62 -32.27 3.87
C ASN A 18 4.15 -33.15 5.05
N LEU A 19 4.19 -34.47 4.90
CA LEU A 19 3.86 -35.38 6.00
C LEU A 19 4.97 -35.43 7.05
N VAL A 20 6.22 -35.21 6.64
CA VAL A 20 7.41 -35.24 7.52
C VAL A 20 7.78 -33.84 8.04
N PHE A 21 7.50 -32.79 7.25
CA PHE A 21 7.76 -31.39 7.59
C PHE A 21 6.55 -30.54 7.14
N PRO A 22 5.48 -30.50 7.94
CA PRO A 22 4.34 -29.67 7.60
C PRO A 22 4.74 -28.19 7.67
N ASP A 23 4.74 -27.54 6.50
CA ASP A 23 4.91 -26.09 6.42
C ASP A 23 3.64 -25.43 6.98
N GLU A 24 3.78 -24.46 7.89
CA GLU A 24 2.66 -23.78 8.50
C GLU A 24 2.37 -22.43 7.80
N CYS A 25 1.10 -22.05 7.78
CA CYS A 25 0.68 -20.74 7.31
C CYS A 25 1.26 -19.63 8.21
N ARG A 26 2.12 -18.77 7.67
CA ARG A 26 2.76 -17.68 8.42
C ARG A 26 1.80 -16.56 8.89
N VAL A 27 0.50 -16.74 8.70
CA VAL A 27 -0.55 -15.80 9.15
C VAL A 27 -1.39 -16.39 10.27
N CYS A 28 -1.88 -17.64 10.13
CA CYS A 28 -2.77 -18.28 11.09
C CYS A 28 -2.19 -19.55 11.75
N ASN A 29 -0.96 -19.94 11.39
CA ASN A 29 -0.24 -21.13 11.86
C ASN A 29 -0.90 -22.48 11.54
N GLU A 30 -1.98 -22.51 10.76
CA GLU A 30 -2.59 -23.74 10.28
C GLU A 30 -1.68 -24.48 9.31
N PRO A 31 -1.64 -25.83 9.31
CA PRO A 31 -0.84 -26.60 8.37
C PRO A 31 -1.18 -26.28 6.91
N LEU A 32 -0.18 -26.14 6.07
CA LEU A 32 -0.34 -25.94 4.64
C LEU A 32 -0.53 -27.32 3.96
N ARG A 33 -1.63 -27.46 3.23
CA ARG A 33 -1.95 -28.70 2.49
C ARG A 33 -1.23 -28.81 1.15
N GLU A 34 -0.67 -27.72 0.66
CA GLU A 34 0.00 -27.65 -0.64
C GLU A 34 1.32 -26.89 -0.54
N VAL A 35 2.35 -27.40 -1.20
CA VAL A 35 3.63 -26.71 -1.33
C VAL A 35 3.44 -25.49 -2.23
N SER A 36 3.63 -24.32 -1.70
CA SER A 36 3.48 -23.03 -2.41
C SER A 36 4.68 -22.13 -2.20
N ARG A 37 4.99 -21.31 -3.21
CA ARG A 37 5.97 -20.23 -3.06
C ARG A 37 5.48 -19.10 -2.12
N ILE A 38 4.21 -19.16 -1.73
CA ILE A 38 3.61 -18.26 -0.75
C ILE A 38 3.27 -19.11 0.47
N PRO A 39 4.00 -18.98 1.60
CA PRO A 39 3.77 -19.75 2.81
C PRO A 39 2.54 -19.21 3.58
N VAL A 40 1.40 -19.13 2.91
CA VAL A 40 0.12 -18.63 3.42
C VAL A 40 -1.01 -19.46 2.83
N CYS A 41 -1.95 -19.93 3.66
CA CYS A 41 -3.09 -20.70 3.21
C CYS A 41 -4.08 -19.87 2.38
N SER A 42 -4.89 -20.54 1.57
CA SER A 42 -5.87 -19.89 0.67
C SER A 42 -6.93 -19.07 1.42
N ARG A 43 -7.29 -19.46 2.65
CA ARG A 43 -8.19 -18.71 3.53
C ARG A 43 -7.60 -17.34 3.85
N CYS A 44 -6.38 -17.29 4.39
CA CYS A 44 -5.71 -16.05 4.74
C CYS A 44 -5.39 -15.16 3.52
N LEU A 45 -5.17 -15.74 2.33
CA LEU A 45 -4.99 -14.95 1.11
C LEU A 45 -6.29 -14.29 0.62
N LYS A 46 -7.45 -14.85 0.95
CA LYS A 46 -8.78 -14.34 0.55
C LYS A 46 -9.47 -13.50 1.62
N GLU A 47 -9.02 -13.59 2.88
CA GLU A 47 -9.61 -12.91 4.03
C GLU A 47 -9.58 -11.37 3.94
N PRO A 48 -8.52 -10.73 3.38
CA PRO A 48 -8.52 -9.27 3.30
C PRO A 48 -9.63 -8.73 2.42
N GLU A 49 -10.38 -7.77 2.95
CA GLU A 49 -11.52 -7.15 2.29
C GLU A 49 -11.21 -5.71 1.87
N PRO A 50 -11.90 -5.20 0.83
CA PRO A 50 -11.86 -3.80 0.46
C PRO A 50 -12.32 -2.91 1.62
N LEU A 51 -11.75 -1.71 1.70
CA LEU A 51 -12.12 -0.71 2.70
C LEU A 51 -13.58 -0.33 2.59
N GLN A 52 -14.32 -0.55 3.68
CA GLN A 52 -15.74 -0.21 3.78
C GLN A 52 -15.93 0.92 4.78
N ALA A 53 -16.74 1.90 4.44
CA ALA A 53 -17.24 2.95 5.33
C ALA A 53 -18.46 3.59 4.69
N GLU A 54 -19.31 4.20 5.51
CA GLU A 54 -20.48 4.92 5.05
C GLU A 54 -20.09 6.25 4.37
N PHE A 55 -19.11 6.94 4.96
CA PHE A 55 -18.64 8.24 4.45
C PHE A 55 -17.15 8.20 4.11
N PHE A 56 -16.79 8.78 2.97
CA PHE A 56 -15.42 8.92 2.52
C PHE A 56 -15.12 10.35 2.10
N CYS A 57 -13.93 10.82 2.43
CA CYS A 57 -13.42 12.04 1.79
C CYS A 57 -13.29 11.81 0.27
N VAL A 58 -13.86 12.67 -0.54
CA VAL A 58 -13.85 12.56 -2.01
C VAL A 58 -12.42 12.57 -2.59
N THR A 59 -11.48 13.28 -1.95
CA THR A 59 -10.09 13.39 -2.41
C THR A 59 -9.20 12.27 -1.89
N CYS A 60 -9.10 12.10 -0.57
CA CYS A 60 -8.13 11.16 0.00
C CYS A 60 -8.74 9.81 0.38
N ARG A 61 -10.04 9.62 0.17
CA ARG A 61 -10.79 8.40 0.50
C ARG A 61 -10.60 7.95 1.95
N ALA A 62 -10.30 8.91 2.86
CA ALA A 62 -10.31 8.61 4.29
C ALA A 62 -11.73 8.23 4.72
N PRO A 63 -11.91 7.09 5.43
CA PRO A 63 -13.21 6.68 5.94
C PRO A 63 -13.58 7.51 7.16
N PHE A 64 -14.88 7.75 7.32
CA PHE A 64 -15.47 8.43 8.47
C PHE A 64 -16.71 7.68 8.93
N VAL A 65 -17.02 7.77 10.23
CA VAL A 65 -18.20 7.18 10.85
C VAL A 65 -19.44 8.04 10.58
N SER A 66 -19.24 9.36 10.41
CA SER A 66 -20.31 10.30 10.12
C SER A 66 -19.89 11.33 9.08
N ARG A 67 -20.84 12.06 8.53
CA ARG A 67 -20.58 13.13 7.55
C ARG A 67 -19.91 14.36 8.15
N TYR A 68 -20.03 14.57 9.45
CA TYR A 68 -19.60 15.80 10.14
C TYR A 68 -18.15 16.25 9.87
N PRO A 69 -17.12 15.36 9.77
CA PRO A 69 -15.76 15.83 9.48
C PRO A 69 -15.53 16.28 8.04
N LEU A 70 -16.51 16.08 7.16
CA LEU A 70 -16.46 16.47 5.76
C LEU A 70 -17.19 17.82 5.57
N ASP A 71 -16.67 18.65 4.66
CA ASP A 71 -17.34 19.87 4.23
C ASP A 71 -18.46 19.57 3.22
N GLU A 72 -19.13 20.62 2.73
CA GLU A 72 -20.20 20.52 1.74
C GLU A 72 -19.75 19.85 0.44
N THR A 73 -18.45 19.97 0.10
CA THR A 73 -17.83 19.32 -1.07
C THR A 73 -17.36 17.89 -0.78
N GLY A 74 -17.60 17.34 0.42
CA GLY A 74 -17.19 16.00 0.83
C GLY A 74 -15.68 15.87 1.13
N ARG A 75 -14.97 16.97 1.43
CA ARG A 75 -13.54 16.97 1.71
C ARG A 75 -13.27 17.03 3.21
N CYS A 76 -12.31 16.23 3.67
CA CYS A 76 -11.80 16.33 5.04
C CYS A 76 -10.89 17.56 5.23
N ALA A 77 -10.66 17.99 6.47
CA ALA A 77 -9.86 19.16 6.81
C ALA A 77 -8.47 19.18 6.14
N LEU A 78 -7.75 18.04 6.08
CA LEU A 78 -6.44 17.97 5.42
C LEU A 78 -6.50 18.20 3.91
N CYS A 79 -7.58 17.75 3.27
CA CYS A 79 -7.77 17.95 1.83
C CYS A 79 -8.19 19.38 1.50
N ARG A 80 -9.04 20.01 2.33
CA ARG A 80 -9.38 21.44 2.22
C ARG A 80 -8.14 22.33 2.28
N LEU A 81 -7.26 22.03 3.19
CA LEU A 81 -6.01 22.80 3.39
C LEU A 81 -4.92 22.47 2.34
N GLY A 82 -5.20 21.65 1.31
CA GLY A 82 -4.23 21.28 0.28
C GLY A 82 -2.99 20.55 0.80
N LEU A 83 -3.01 20.05 2.05
CA LEU A 83 -1.84 19.49 2.71
C LEU A 83 -1.41 18.12 2.16
N ASN A 84 -2.27 17.44 1.41
CA ASN A 84 -1.99 16.10 0.89
C ASN A 84 -1.12 16.12 -0.38
N GLY A 85 -1.25 17.10 -1.25
CA GLY A 85 -0.44 17.26 -2.48
C GLY A 85 -0.78 16.32 -3.64
N PHE A 86 -1.66 15.34 -3.45
CA PHE A 86 -2.22 14.47 -4.49
C PHE A 86 -3.70 14.82 -4.73
N ASP A 87 -4.23 14.42 -5.90
CA ASP A 87 -5.59 14.78 -6.34
C ASP A 87 -6.60 13.70 -5.97
N ALA A 88 -6.21 12.43 -5.97
CA ALA A 88 -7.06 11.31 -5.61
C ALA A 88 -6.27 10.20 -4.89
N VAL A 89 -6.98 9.35 -4.14
CA VAL A 89 -6.41 8.18 -3.49
C VAL A 89 -7.31 6.97 -3.72
N TYR A 90 -6.68 5.85 -4.03
CA TYR A 90 -7.29 4.53 -4.07
C TYR A 90 -6.53 3.64 -3.09
N SER A 91 -7.22 3.01 -2.14
CA SER A 91 -6.61 2.08 -1.19
C SER A 91 -7.52 0.87 -1.00
N PHE A 92 -6.93 -0.32 -1.00
CA PHE A 92 -7.71 -1.54 -0.93
C PHE A 92 -8.32 -1.74 0.45
N GLY A 93 -7.53 -1.85 1.52
CA GLY A 93 -8.06 -2.18 2.83
C GLY A 93 -7.46 -1.35 3.97
N THR A 94 -7.87 -1.67 5.19
CA THR A 94 -7.29 -1.14 6.43
C THR A 94 -5.95 -1.83 6.74
N TYR A 95 -4.99 -1.09 7.28
CA TYR A 95 -3.69 -1.64 7.67
C TYR A 95 -3.78 -2.32 9.05
N ASP A 96 -4.52 -3.42 9.12
CA ASP A 96 -4.74 -4.24 10.30
C ASP A 96 -4.86 -5.73 9.94
N GLY A 97 -5.17 -6.56 10.91
CA GLY A 97 -5.49 -7.97 10.73
C GLY A 97 -4.57 -8.72 9.78
N THR A 98 -5.16 -9.54 8.95
CA THR A 98 -4.47 -10.39 7.96
C THR A 98 -3.78 -9.58 6.87
N LEU A 99 -4.37 -8.48 6.40
CA LEU A 99 -3.72 -7.63 5.38
C LEU A 99 -2.40 -7.06 5.89
N ARG A 100 -2.33 -6.61 7.15
CA ARG A 100 -1.09 -6.15 7.79
C ARG A 100 -0.03 -7.25 7.84
N LYS A 101 -0.42 -8.49 8.23
CA LYS A 101 0.49 -9.64 8.28
C LYS A 101 1.04 -9.98 6.90
N LEU A 102 0.19 -10.02 5.86
CA LEU A 102 0.61 -10.25 4.46
C LEU A 102 1.57 -9.17 3.96
N ILE A 103 1.29 -7.89 4.22
CA ILE A 103 2.18 -6.78 3.86
C ILE A 103 3.52 -6.91 4.61
N HIS A 104 3.51 -7.40 5.84
CA HIS A 104 4.74 -7.62 6.61
C HIS A 104 5.60 -8.74 6.00
N LEU A 105 4.99 -9.87 5.63
CA LEU A 105 5.66 -10.96 4.90
C LEU A 105 6.30 -10.46 3.61
N PHE A 106 5.57 -9.65 2.85
CA PHE A 106 6.05 -9.05 1.61
C PHE A 106 7.24 -8.10 1.84
N LYS A 107 7.16 -7.23 2.86
CA LYS A 107 8.18 -6.20 3.13
C LYS A 107 9.46 -6.72 3.76
N PHE A 108 9.33 -7.63 4.71
CA PHE A 108 10.42 -7.96 5.64
C PHE A 108 10.89 -9.41 5.54
N GLN A 109 10.02 -10.31 5.05
CA GLN A 109 10.39 -11.71 4.84
C GLN A 109 10.59 -12.06 3.36
N GLY A 110 10.52 -11.08 2.48
CA GLY A 110 10.86 -11.25 1.07
C GLY A 110 9.91 -12.14 0.28
N VAL A 111 8.66 -12.38 0.74
CA VAL A 111 7.67 -13.21 0.03
C VAL A 111 7.16 -12.44 -1.19
N ARG A 112 8.06 -12.25 -2.18
CA ARG A 112 7.77 -11.49 -3.41
C ARG A 112 6.58 -12.01 -4.22
N PRO A 113 6.27 -13.33 -4.28
CA PRO A 113 5.11 -13.83 -5.02
C PRO A 113 3.77 -13.23 -4.59
N LEU A 114 3.65 -12.69 -3.36
CA LEU A 114 2.48 -11.93 -2.89
C LEU A 114 2.14 -10.72 -3.79
N GLN A 115 3.09 -10.21 -4.59
CA GLN A 115 2.82 -9.14 -5.56
C GLN A 115 1.64 -9.44 -6.48
N LYS A 116 1.45 -10.71 -6.89
CA LYS A 116 0.34 -11.12 -7.78
C LYS A 116 -1.01 -11.05 -7.06
N VAL A 117 -1.06 -11.47 -5.80
CA VAL A 117 -2.24 -11.39 -4.93
C VAL A 117 -2.59 -9.91 -4.71
N PHE A 118 -1.62 -9.12 -4.32
CA PHE A 118 -1.77 -7.69 -4.10
C PHE A 118 -2.15 -6.92 -5.38
N GLY A 119 -1.64 -7.32 -6.53
CA GLY A 119 -2.08 -6.77 -7.81
C GLY A 119 -3.58 -7.02 -8.06
N GLY A 120 -4.11 -8.16 -7.62
CA GLY A 120 -5.56 -8.45 -7.63
C GLY A 120 -6.33 -7.49 -6.70
N PHE A 121 -5.86 -7.27 -5.49
CA PHE A 121 -6.48 -6.34 -4.53
C PHE A 121 -6.48 -4.90 -5.06
N LEU A 122 -5.36 -4.43 -5.58
CA LEU A 122 -5.25 -3.08 -6.13
C LEU A 122 -6.14 -2.89 -7.37
N ALA A 123 -6.33 -3.94 -8.16
CA ALA A 123 -7.20 -3.92 -9.34
C ALA A 123 -8.68 -3.69 -8.99
N GLN A 124 -9.12 -4.11 -7.79
CA GLN A 124 -10.51 -3.97 -7.36
C GLN A 124 -10.88 -2.53 -7.01
N VAL A 125 -9.90 -1.71 -6.64
CA VAL A 125 -10.16 -0.35 -6.14
C VAL A 125 -9.78 0.75 -7.12
N LEU A 126 -9.09 0.42 -8.21
CA LEU A 126 -8.73 1.37 -9.25
C LEU A 126 -9.84 1.42 -10.30
N PRO A 127 -10.60 2.54 -10.44
CA PRO A 127 -11.66 2.65 -11.42
C PRO A 127 -11.15 2.48 -12.85
N ARG A 128 -11.86 1.71 -13.66
CA ARG A 128 -11.45 1.39 -15.04
C ARG A 128 -11.52 2.60 -15.99
N GLU A 129 -12.32 3.58 -15.65
CA GLU A 129 -12.50 4.83 -16.41
C GLU A 129 -11.32 5.78 -16.25
N GLN A 130 -10.53 5.61 -15.20
CA GLN A 130 -9.36 6.46 -14.94
C GLN A 130 -8.26 6.16 -15.94
N ARG A 131 -7.76 7.22 -16.57
CA ARG A 131 -6.63 7.16 -17.50
C ARG A 131 -5.39 7.71 -16.83
N PHE A 132 -4.28 7.00 -17.01
CA PHE A 132 -2.95 7.39 -16.53
C PHE A 132 -1.94 7.24 -17.66
N ASP A 133 -1.01 8.18 -17.75
CA ASP A 133 0.07 8.16 -18.74
C ASP A 133 1.29 7.40 -18.23
N ALA A 134 1.47 7.34 -16.92
CA ALA A 134 2.54 6.58 -16.30
C ALA A 134 2.18 6.12 -14.87
N ILE A 135 2.72 4.96 -14.52
CA ILE A 135 2.74 4.45 -13.14
C ILE A 135 4.12 4.73 -12.55
N VAL A 136 4.15 5.44 -11.44
CA VAL A 136 5.38 5.80 -10.74
C VAL A 136 5.44 5.08 -9.40
N PRO A 137 6.40 4.17 -9.18
CA PRO A 137 6.57 3.54 -7.87
C PRO A 137 7.11 4.54 -6.86
N MET A 138 6.60 4.53 -5.63
CA MET A 138 7.15 5.31 -4.52
C MET A 138 8.64 4.97 -4.33
N PRO A 139 9.54 5.96 -4.40
CA PRO A 139 10.96 5.68 -4.27
C PRO A 139 11.35 5.38 -2.83
N LEU A 140 12.02 4.26 -2.61
CA LEU A 140 12.69 3.97 -1.36
C LEU A 140 14.03 4.70 -1.28
N HIS A 141 14.42 5.09 -0.07
CA HIS A 141 15.79 5.50 0.17
C HIS A 141 16.75 4.30 -0.05
N TRP A 142 17.96 4.55 -0.61
CA TRP A 142 18.91 3.51 -0.99
C TRP A 142 19.25 2.54 0.15
N ARG A 143 19.40 3.01 1.42
CA ARG A 143 19.64 2.16 2.59
C ARG A 143 18.52 1.13 2.81
N ARG A 144 17.25 1.54 2.73
CA ARG A 144 16.10 0.63 2.86
C ARG A 144 16.00 -0.33 1.69
N ARG A 145 16.37 0.12 0.47
CA ARG A 145 16.44 -0.74 -0.70
C ARG A 145 17.51 -1.80 -0.56
N TRP A 146 18.66 -1.43 -0.01
CA TRP A 146 19.77 -2.37 0.25
C TRP A 146 19.38 -3.41 1.31
N GLN A 147 18.82 -2.98 2.45
CA GLN A 147 18.34 -3.87 3.52
C GLN A 147 17.26 -4.86 3.07
N ARG A 148 16.36 -4.46 2.16
CA ARG A 148 15.24 -5.28 1.69
C ARG A 148 15.53 -6.06 0.41
N GLY A 149 16.59 -5.70 -0.32
CA GLY A 149 16.95 -6.28 -1.62
C GLY A 149 16.02 -5.89 -2.78
N PHE A 150 14.90 -5.20 -2.51
CA PHE A 150 13.93 -4.79 -3.53
C PHE A 150 13.07 -3.59 -3.07
N ASN A 151 12.35 -2.99 -4.01
CA ASN A 151 11.34 -1.96 -3.75
C ASN A 151 9.94 -2.56 -3.92
N GLN A 152 9.16 -2.62 -2.85
CA GLN A 152 7.80 -3.15 -2.84
C GLN A 152 6.88 -2.41 -3.81
N SER A 153 6.93 -1.08 -3.78
CA SER A 153 6.12 -0.23 -4.64
C SER A 153 6.46 -0.44 -6.13
N ASP A 154 7.72 -0.81 -6.47
CA ASP A 154 8.12 -1.14 -7.84
C ASP A 154 7.53 -2.49 -8.31
N LEU A 155 7.49 -3.49 -7.44
CA LEU A 155 6.86 -4.78 -7.74
C LEU A 155 5.34 -4.61 -7.96
N LEU A 156 4.68 -3.84 -7.11
CA LEU A 156 3.26 -3.53 -7.23
C LEU A 156 2.98 -2.70 -8.50
N ALA A 157 3.80 -1.70 -8.79
CA ALA A 157 3.67 -0.88 -9.98
C ALA A 157 3.78 -1.70 -11.27
N ARG A 158 4.71 -2.66 -11.34
CA ARG A 158 4.85 -3.59 -12.49
C ARG A 158 3.62 -4.49 -12.63
N GLU A 159 3.06 -4.96 -11.53
CA GLU A 159 1.88 -5.82 -11.57
C GLU A 159 0.65 -5.04 -12.07
N ILE A 160 0.48 -3.79 -11.66
CA ILE A 160 -0.56 -2.90 -12.17
C ILE A 160 -0.31 -2.54 -13.63
N ALA A 161 0.92 -2.22 -14.02
CA ALA A 161 1.30 -1.92 -15.39
C ALA A 161 0.90 -3.04 -16.36
N ARG A 162 1.16 -4.29 -15.97
CA ARG A 162 0.79 -5.47 -16.75
C ARG A 162 -0.73 -5.60 -16.94
N ARG A 163 -1.53 -5.18 -15.96
CA ARG A 163 -3.00 -5.27 -15.98
C ARG A 163 -3.67 -4.11 -16.74
N TRP A 164 -3.07 -2.92 -16.68
CA TRP A 164 -3.64 -1.69 -17.27
C TRP A 164 -2.98 -1.27 -18.58
N GLY A 165 -1.89 -1.90 -18.99
CA GLY A 165 -1.15 -1.49 -20.20
C GLY A 165 -0.45 -0.14 -20.08
N VAL A 166 -0.28 0.38 -18.84
CA VAL A 166 0.31 1.69 -18.57
C VAL A 166 1.79 1.52 -18.19
N PRO A 167 2.74 2.29 -18.78
CA PRO A 167 4.15 2.09 -18.53
C PRO A 167 4.58 2.48 -17.12
N VAL A 168 5.51 1.72 -16.53
CA VAL A 168 6.18 2.09 -15.27
C VAL A 168 7.32 3.05 -15.55
N ARG A 169 7.27 4.25 -14.96
CA ARG A 169 8.34 5.27 -15.05
C ARG A 169 8.95 5.54 -13.67
N ARG A 170 10.25 5.27 -13.50
CA ARG A 170 11.01 5.53 -12.25
C ARG A 170 11.56 6.96 -12.22
N VAL A 171 10.68 7.92 -12.42
CA VAL A 171 11.01 9.35 -12.53
C VAL A 171 11.11 10.06 -11.19
N ALA A 172 10.66 9.44 -10.09
CA ALA A 172 10.82 9.99 -8.75
C ALA A 172 12.07 9.42 -8.06
N ARG A 173 12.80 10.28 -7.33
CA ARG A 173 13.89 9.85 -6.45
C ARG A 173 13.71 10.42 -5.05
N ARG A 174 14.16 9.68 -4.03
CA ARG A 174 14.24 10.15 -2.66
C ARG A 174 15.66 10.61 -2.39
N LEU A 175 15.83 11.89 -2.08
CA LEU A 175 17.13 12.55 -1.92
C LEU A 175 17.79 12.24 -0.58
N ARG A 176 16.97 12.15 0.50
CA ARG A 176 17.48 11.95 1.85
C ARG A 176 16.71 10.89 2.62
N SER A 177 17.42 10.21 3.51
CA SER A 177 16.78 9.38 4.52
C SER A 177 16.05 10.29 5.49
N THR A 178 14.80 9.97 5.77
CA THR A 178 14.06 10.62 6.84
C THR A 178 14.01 9.66 8.03
N PRO A 179 14.15 10.13 9.28
CA PRO A 179 14.00 9.31 10.46
C PRO A 179 12.69 8.51 10.45
N PRO A 180 12.61 7.39 11.20
CA PRO A 180 11.34 6.69 11.40
C PRO A 180 10.26 7.68 11.82
N GLN A 181 9.06 7.54 11.23
CA GLN A 181 7.94 8.44 11.54
C GLN A 181 7.10 7.96 12.72
N ALA A 182 7.49 6.85 13.37
CA ALA A 182 6.89 6.41 14.61
C ALA A 182 7.05 7.48 15.69
N GLY A 183 6.01 7.76 16.46
CA GLY A 183 6.01 8.79 17.50
C GLY A 183 5.85 10.24 17.02
N LEU A 184 5.99 10.55 15.73
CA LEU A 184 5.84 11.91 15.22
C LEU A 184 4.37 12.28 14.99
N THR A 185 4.01 13.53 15.33
CA THR A 185 2.72 14.13 14.96
C THR A 185 2.57 14.27 13.44
N SER A 186 1.35 14.47 12.94
CA SER A 186 1.11 14.68 11.51
C SER A 186 1.84 15.91 10.94
N ALA A 187 1.97 16.99 11.71
CA ALA A 187 2.72 18.19 11.33
C ALA A 187 4.23 17.89 11.24
N GLN A 188 4.79 17.24 12.25
CA GLN A 188 6.20 16.82 12.26
C GLN A 188 6.52 15.86 11.10
N ARG A 189 5.62 14.91 10.78
CA ARG A 189 5.79 14.02 9.62
C ARG A 189 5.84 14.78 8.31
N ARG A 190 5.00 15.82 8.13
CA ARG A 190 5.05 16.67 6.93
C ARG A 190 6.35 17.46 6.83
N LYS A 191 6.80 18.09 7.92
CA LYS A 191 8.09 18.81 7.98
C LYS A 191 9.27 17.88 7.70
N ASN A 192 9.26 16.66 8.25
CA ASN A 192 10.31 15.66 8.09
C ASN A 192 10.53 15.24 6.61
N VAL A 193 9.46 15.21 5.80
CA VAL A 193 9.54 14.79 4.38
C VAL A 193 9.59 15.95 3.38
N GLN A 194 9.57 17.20 3.86
CA GLN A 194 9.66 18.37 2.99
C GLN A 194 11.00 18.37 2.24
N GLY A 195 10.97 18.52 0.90
CA GLY A 195 12.17 18.48 0.06
C GLY A 195 12.87 17.10 -0.04
N ALA A 196 12.26 16.04 0.51
CA ALA A 196 12.86 14.70 0.46
C ALA A 196 12.73 14.01 -0.90
N PHE A 197 11.95 14.56 -1.83
CA PHE A 197 11.68 13.97 -3.14
C PHE A 197 11.95 14.95 -4.29
N GLN A 198 12.42 14.40 -5.39
CA GLN A 198 12.65 15.12 -6.66
C GLN A 198 12.20 14.26 -7.83
N ALA A 199 11.62 14.89 -8.86
CA ALA A 199 11.44 14.27 -10.17
C ALA A 199 12.73 14.35 -10.97
N LYS A 200 13.01 13.31 -11.78
CA LYS A 200 14.20 13.20 -12.64
C LYS A 200 13.95 13.65 -14.08
N ALA A 201 12.69 13.90 -14.43
CA ALA A 201 12.29 14.28 -15.78
C ALA A 201 11.10 15.25 -15.69
N ARG A 202 10.87 15.99 -16.79
CA ARG A 202 9.63 16.75 -16.96
C ARG A 202 8.45 15.80 -17.20
N LEU A 203 7.29 16.20 -16.71
CA LEU A 203 6.06 15.40 -16.71
C LEU A 203 4.87 16.22 -17.24
N ASP A 204 5.15 17.16 -18.12
CA ASP A 204 4.20 18.19 -18.57
C ASP A 204 2.88 17.59 -19.04
N GLY A 205 1.80 17.99 -18.40
CA GLY A 205 0.44 17.54 -18.67
C GLY A 205 0.10 16.10 -18.25
N MET A 206 1.07 15.32 -17.77
CA MET A 206 0.86 13.88 -17.48
C MET A 206 -0.04 13.63 -16.28
N ARG A 207 -0.86 12.60 -16.41
CA ARG A 207 -1.65 11.99 -15.33
C ARG A 207 -0.88 10.81 -14.74
N ILE A 208 -0.43 10.94 -13.51
CA ILE A 208 0.47 9.97 -12.84
C ILE A 208 -0.31 9.13 -11.82
N LEU A 209 -0.10 7.80 -11.85
CA LEU A 209 -0.50 6.90 -10.78
C LEU A 209 0.73 6.59 -9.91
N LEU A 210 0.81 7.22 -8.73
CA LEU A 210 1.83 6.96 -7.72
C LEU A 210 1.45 5.72 -6.93
N VAL A 211 2.30 4.68 -6.89
CA VAL A 211 2.00 3.41 -6.21
C VAL A 211 2.84 3.29 -4.95
N ASP A 212 2.18 2.99 -3.83
CA ASP A 212 2.83 2.69 -2.55
C ASP A 212 2.22 1.44 -1.90
N ASP A 213 2.82 0.92 -0.85
CA ASP A 213 2.30 -0.24 -0.12
C ASP A 213 1.33 0.19 0.99
N VAL A 214 1.67 1.17 1.82
CA VAL A 214 0.83 1.61 2.96
C VAL A 214 0.75 3.12 3.08
N LEU A 215 -0.46 3.62 3.02
CA LEU A 215 -0.79 5.02 3.28
C LEU A 215 -1.06 5.23 4.78
N THR A 216 -0.16 5.91 5.47
CA THR A 216 -0.36 6.30 6.89
C THR A 216 -1.00 7.70 6.96
N THR A 217 -0.21 8.74 7.18
CA THR A 217 -0.70 10.13 7.20
C THR A 217 -0.79 10.78 5.83
N GLY A 218 -0.26 10.13 4.78
CA GLY A 218 -0.12 10.70 3.45
C GLY A 218 1.06 11.68 3.30
N ALA A 219 1.80 12.00 4.36
CA ALA A 219 2.88 12.98 4.31
C ALA A 219 3.96 12.63 3.28
N THR A 220 4.40 11.37 3.25
CA THR A 220 5.40 10.86 2.30
C THR A 220 4.88 10.90 0.86
N ALA A 221 3.69 10.34 0.65
CA ALA A 221 3.04 10.33 -0.67
C ALA A 221 2.77 11.75 -1.18
N GLY A 222 2.27 12.64 -0.31
CA GLY A 222 2.03 14.03 -0.64
C GLY A 222 3.30 14.80 -0.98
N ALA A 223 4.42 14.55 -0.29
CA ALA A 223 5.70 15.18 -0.62
C ALA A 223 6.22 14.71 -1.99
N CYS A 224 6.07 13.41 -2.31
CA CYS A 224 6.40 12.87 -3.63
C CYS A 224 5.48 13.44 -4.71
N ALA A 225 4.16 13.46 -4.49
CA ALA A 225 3.18 14.02 -5.41
C ALA A 225 3.45 15.49 -5.74
N ARG A 226 3.77 16.32 -4.72
CA ARG A 226 4.19 17.71 -4.95
C ARG A 226 5.45 17.82 -5.80
N ALA A 227 6.42 16.91 -5.64
CA ALA A 227 7.62 16.90 -6.48
C ALA A 227 7.30 16.55 -7.94
N LEU A 228 6.38 15.61 -8.19
CA LEU A 228 5.90 15.27 -9.53
C LEU A 228 5.11 16.43 -10.16
N LYS A 229 4.25 17.10 -9.40
CA LYS A 229 3.50 18.28 -9.86
C LYS A 229 4.42 19.45 -10.21
N ARG A 230 5.46 19.71 -9.39
CA ARG A 230 6.48 20.74 -9.75
C ARG A 230 7.25 20.42 -11.04
N ALA A 231 7.29 19.14 -11.43
CA ALA A 231 7.88 18.71 -12.70
C ALA A 231 6.89 18.74 -13.88
N GLY A 232 5.68 19.28 -13.69
CA GLY A 232 4.69 19.49 -14.74
C GLY A 232 3.54 18.46 -14.75
N ALA A 233 3.48 17.49 -13.83
CA ALA A 233 2.36 16.54 -13.80
C ALA A 233 1.02 17.27 -13.54
N ALA A 234 0.05 17.09 -14.44
CA ALA A 234 -1.27 17.71 -14.33
C ALA A 234 -2.11 17.07 -13.21
N HIS A 235 -1.94 15.76 -13.02
CA HIS A 235 -2.72 15.02 -12.05
C HIS A 235 -1.87 13.90 -11.40
N VAL A 236 -1.96 13.75 -10.09
CA VAL A 236 -1.26 12.70 -9.35
C VAL A 236 -2.27 11.97 -8.45
N SER A 237 -2.63 10.75 -8.83
CA SER A 237 -3.39 9.83 -7.98
C SER A 237 -2.46 8.90 -7.20
N LEU A 238 -2.85 8.52 -6.00
CA LEU A 238 -2.15 7.55 -5.17
C LEU A 238 -2.91 6.23 -5.16
N LEU A 239 -2.21 5.11 -5.37
CA LEU A 239 -2.72 3.76 -5.21
C LEU A 239 -1.93 3.03 -4.12
N ALA A 240 -2.61 2.47 -3.11
CA ALA A 240 -1.99 1.77 -1.99
C ALA A 240 -2.72 0.48 -1.62
N LEU A 241 -1.99 -0.53 -1.12
CA LEU A 241 -2.60 -1.77 -0.62
C LEU A 241 -3.44 -1.53 0.61
N ALA A 242 -2.92 -0.74 1.54
CA ALA A 242 -3.61 -0.49 2.78
C ALA A 242 -3.46 0.96 3.21
N ARG A 243 -4.43 1.43 3.98
CA ARG A 243 -4.32 2.68 4.71
C ARG A 243 -4.47 2.45 6.20
N ARG A 244 -3.73 3.22 7.01
CA ARG A 244 -3.95 3.23 8.44
C ARG A 244 -5.25 3.98 8.72
N ASP A 245 -6.18 3.33 9.40
CA ASP A 245 -7.39 3.99 9.87
C ASP A 245 -7.02 5.06 10.91
N ARG A 246 -7.68 6.20 10.84
CA ARG A 246 -7.50 7.29 11.81
C ARG A 246 -8.57 7.24 12.90
N ARG A 247 -9.62 6.44 12.73
CA ARG A 247 -10.70 6.27 13.72
C ARG A 247 -10.17 5.71 15.03
N ASP A 248 -9.22 4.76 14.97
CA ASP A 248 -8.58 4.18 16.16
C ASP A 248 -7.88 5.21 17.05
N ARG A 249 -7.57 6.39 16.52
CA ARG A 249 -6.87 7.44 17.27
C ARG A 249 -7.81 8.31 18.09
N TRP A 250 -9.10 8.35 17.74
CA TRP A 250 -10.11 9.10 18.52
C TRP A 250 -10.68 8.23 19.63
N LEU A 251 -10.75 6.91 19.45
CA LEU A 251 -11.17 5.95 20.46
C LEU A 251 -10.15 5.78 21.58
N ASN A 252 -8.84 5.94 21.28
CA ASN A 252 -7.77 5.85 22.29
C ASN A 252 -7.50 7.18 23.04
N VAL A 253 -8.12 8.30 22.66
CA VAL A 253 -7.98 9.57 23.40
C VAL A 253 -8.91 9.62 24.59
N GLU A 254 -9.99 8.84 24.60
CA GLU A 254 -10.91 8.77 25.74
C GLU A 254 -10.34 7.96 26.92
N ASP A 255 -9.41 7.04 26.68
CA ASP A 255 -8.78 6.22 27.72
C ASP A 255 -7.59 6.91 28.45
N GLU A 256 -7.01 7.97 27.86
CA GLU A 256 -5.86 8.69 28.47
C GLU A 256 -6.23 10.00 29.19
N ALA A 257 -7.49 10.46 29.14
CA ALA A 257 -7.88 11.80 29.58
C ALA A 257 -8.78 11.84 30.84
N TRP A 258 -9.00 10.74 31.55
CA TRP A 258 -9.74 10.81 32.81
C TRP A 258 -8.80 10.65 34.00
N PRO A 259 -8.52 11.72 34.80
CA PRO A 259 -7.83 11.58 36.07
C PRO A 259 -8.77 10.80 37.01
N ARG A 260 -8.33 9.63 37.44
CA ARG A 260 -8.97 8.94 38.56
C ARG A 260 -8.78 9.80 39.80
N THR A 261 -9.76 10.61 40.09
CA THR A 261 -9.87 11.27 41.41
C THR A 261 -10.16 10.22 42.45
N ALA A 262 -9.39 10.28 43.51
CA ALA A 262 -9.38 9.42 44.69
C ALA A 262 -10.73 9.33 45.39
#